data_fb566646616ad0120b926809263cfa81
#
_entry.id   fb566646616ad0120b926809263cfa81
#
_cell.length_a   1.000
_cell.length_b   1.000
_cell.length_c   1.000
_cell.angle_alpha   90.00
_cell.angle_beta   90.00
_cell.angle_gamma   90.00
#
_symmetry.space_group_name_H-M   'P 1'
#
loop_
_entity.id
_entity.type
_entity.pdbx_description
1 polymer ?
#
loop_
_entity_poly.entity_id
_entity_poly.type
_entity_poly.pdbx_seq_one_letter_code
_entity_poly.pdbx_strand_id
1 'polypeptide(L)'
;MILTAAGFASRIMGFFFRFFLSHAFGEENVGLYQLVFPVYALCLALSTSGIQTAVSHMTAEKTALKKNTEARSILGTALGLTLLISFAEILFVQKNASFIAISFLGDERCTDLLMIISYALPCAAVHSCICGYYLGLQKTGLPAVSQLIEQAVRILSVLLLFVITQNSGRTPSIHLAAAGIAAGEFVSALFAAHSLSR
;
A
#
# COMPACT_ATOMS: atom_id res chain seq x y z
N MET A 1 10.89 -3.61 -19.29
CA MET A 1 11.82 -2.50 -19.01
C MET A 1 11.17 -1.37 -18.19
N ILE A 2 9.99 -0.83 -18.58
CA ILE A 2 9.34 0.28 -17.86
C ILE A 2 9.05 -0.05 -16.37
N LEU A 3 8.48 -1.22 -16.08
CA LEU A 3 8.19 -1.66 -14.71
C LEU A 3 9.45 -1.82 -13.86
N THR A 4 10.54 -2.33 -14.45
CA THR A 4 11.82 -2.48 -13.75
C THR A 4 12.43 -1.12 -13.43
N ALA A 5 12.37 -0.18 -14.36
CA ALA A 5 12.87 1.19 -14.17
C ALA A 5 12.06 1.92 -13.09
N ALA A 6 10.73 1.80 -13.11
CA ALA A 6 9.85 2.37 -12.07
C ALA A 6 10.12 1.75 -10.69
N GLY A 7 10.29 0.42 -10.63
CA GLY A 7 10.65 -0.25 -9.38
C GLY A 7 12.00 0.17 -8.82
N PHE A 8 12.99 0.40 -9.69
CA PHE A 8 14.30 0.91 -9.27
C PHE A 8 14.20 2.36 -8.75
N ALA A 9 13.49 3.23 -9.48
CA ALA A 9 13.26 4.61 -9.06
C ALA A 9 12.51 4.67 -7.70
N SER A 10 11.47 3.86 -7.50
CA SER A 10 10.74 3.78 -6.23
C SER A 10 11.63 3.33 -5.06
N ARG A 11 12.58 2.42 -5.30
CA ARG A 11 13.53 1.99 -4.27
C ARG A 11 14.50 3.10 -3.88
N ILE A 12 15.00 3.85 -4.85
CA ILE A 12 15.86 5.02 -4.60
C ILE A 12 15.08 6.07 -3.80
N MET A 13 13.85 6.41 -4.21
CA MET A 13 12.99 7.33 -3.48
C MET A 13 12.74 6.86 -2.05
N GLY A 14 12.47 5.56 -1.86
CA GLY A 14 12.27 4.95 -0.55
C GLY A 14 13.51 5.00 0.34
N PHE A 15 14.71 4.85 -0.25
CA PHE A 15 15.97 4.98 0.48
C PHE A 15 16.15 6.40 1.03
N PHE A 16 16.01 7.42 0.20
CA PHE A 16 16.12 8.82 0.65
C PHE A 16 15.03 9.19 1.66
N PHE A 17 13.83 8.65 1.49
CA PHE A 17 12.75 8.85 2.43
C PHE A 17 13.07 8.28 3.83
N ARG A 18 13.65 7.08 3.91
CA ARG A 18 14.09 6.50 5.20
C ARG A 18 15.18 7.34 5.87
N PHE A 19 16.11 7.87 5.09
CA PHE A 19 17.13 8.77 5.60
C PHE A 19 16.51 10.05 6.18
N PHE A 20 15.54 10.64 5.47
CA PHE A 20 14.76 11.76 5.96
C PHE A 20 14.03 11.43 7.28
N LEU A 21 13.34 10.28 7.34
CA LEU A 21 12.62 9.86 8.55
C LEU A 21 13.55 9.74 9.75
N SER A 22 14.74 9.14 9.57
CA SER A 22 15.72 8.99 10.66
C SER A 22 16.18 10.35 11.19
N HIS A 23 16.42 11.30 10.30
CA HIS A 23 16.83 12.64 10.70
C HIS A 23 15.70 13.47 11.35
N ALA A 24 14.46 13.32 10.85
CA ALA A 24 13.32 14.12 11.28
C ALA A 24 12.67 13.62 12.57
N PHE A 25 12.58 12.30 12.77
CA PHE A 25 11.86 11.67 13.90
C PHE A 25 12.77 10.97 14.91
N GLY A 26 14.07 10.83 14.58
CA GLY A 26 15.03 10.09 15.40
C GLY A 26 15.01 8.58 15.16
N GLU A 27 16.12 7.92 15.45
CA GLU A 27 16.33 6.50 15.13
C GLU A 27 15.37 5.57 15.89
N GLU A 28 15.06 5.88 17.14
CA GLU A 28 14.15 5.08 17.97
C GLU A 28 12.74 5.02 17.37
N ASN A 29 12.19 6.16 16.98
CA ASN A 29 10.86 6.23 16.38
C ASN A 29 10.80 5.56 14.99
N VAL A 30 11.87 5.67 14.21
CA VAL A 30 11.97 4.95 12.94
C VAL A 30 12.09 3.45 13.18
N GLY A 31 12.74 3.02 14.27
CA GLY A 31 12.76 1.63 14.71
C GLY A 31 11.36 1.09 14.95
N LEU A 32 10.50 1.81 15.68
CA LEU A 32 9.09 1.44 15.90
C LEU A 32 8.31 1.30 14.58
N TYR A 33 8.48 2.26 13.67
CA TYR A 33 7.86 2.20 12.35
C TYR A 33 8.31 0.95 11.56
N GLN A 34 9.60 0.58 11.64
CA GLN A 34 10.12 -0.61 10.97
C GLN A 34 9.63 -1.91 11.60
N LEU A 35 9.37 -1.94 12.92
CA LEU A 35 8.79 -3.11 13.60
C LEU A 35 7.37 -3.43 13.12
N VAL A 36 6.58 -2.40 12.80
CA VAL A 36 5.20 -2.57 12.31
C VAL A 36 5.14 -3.04 10.86
N PHE A 37 6.16 -2.73 10.08
CA PHE A 37 6.18 -3.00 8.64
C PHE A 37 6.05 -4.50 8.25
N PRO A 38 6.68 -5.47 8.94
CA PRO A 38 6.48 -6.89 8.66
C PRO A 38 5.04 -7.37 8.86
N VAL A 39 4.34 -6.84 9.87
CA VAL A 39 2.93 -7.18 10.11
C VAL A 39 2.06 -6.67 8.95
N TYR A 40 2.26 -5.41 8.54
CA TYR A 40 1.60 -4.84 7.37
C TYR A 40 1.90 -5.63 6.08
N ALA A 41 3.16 -5.99 5.86
CA ALA A 41 3.57 -6.78 4.69
C ALA A 41 2.93 -8.18 4.68
N LEU A 42 2.76 -8.80 5.85
CA LEU A 42 2.07 -10.09 5.99
C LEU A 42 0.59 -9.97 5.61
N CYS A 43 -0.12 -8.96 6.12
CA CYS A 43 -1.52 -8.70 5.74
C CYS A 43 -1.63 -8.45 4.23
N LEU A 44 -0.79 -7.60 3.65
CA LEU A 44 -0.76 -7.39 2.21
C LEU A 44 -0.50 -8.69 1.43
N ALA A 45 0.40 -9.54 1.88
CA ALA A 45 0.70 -10.79 1.21
C ALA A 45 -0.53 -11.73 1.21
N LEU A 46 -1.30 -11.75 2.29
CA LEU A 46 -2.51 -12.56 2.40
C LEU A 46 -3.64 -12.04 1.49
N SER A 47 -3.87 -10.73 1.47
CA SER A 47 -4.99 -10.14 0.72
C SER A 47 -4.68 -9.87 -0.75
N THR A 48 -3.41 -9.69 -1.13
CA THR A 48 -3.09 -9.17 -2.47
C THR A 48 -2.28 -10.11 -3.35
N SER A 49 -1.22 -10.75 -2.85
CA SER A 49 -0.22 -11.40 -3.73
C SER A 49 -0.79 -12.58 -4.52
N GLY A 50 -1.57 -13.44 -3.88
CA GLY A 50 -2.21 -14.57 -4.55
C GLY A 50 -3.28 -14.14 -5.55
N ILE A 51 -4.12 -13.17 -5.15
CA ILE A 51 -5.23 -12.67 -5.97
C ILE A 51 -4.69 -11.89 -7.17
N GLN A 52 -3.69 -11.02 -6.98
CA GLN A 52 -3.05 -10.29 -8.07
C GLN A 52 -2.49 -11.23 -9.14
N THR A 53 -1.79 -12.28 -8.73
CA THR A 53 -1.22 -13.27 -9.64
C THR A 53 -2.32 -14.03 -10.39
N ALA A 54 -3.36 -14.47 -9.69
CA ALA A 54 -4.50 -15.17 -10.28
C ALA A 54 -5.24 -14.27 -11.29
N VAL A 55 -5.53 -13.02 -10.92
CA VAL A 55 -6.16 -12.05 -11.82
C VAL A 55 -5.32 -11.81 -13.06
N SER A 56 -4.01 -11.65 -12.91
CA SER A 56 -3.10 -11.44 -14.05
C SER A 56 -3.12 -12.63 -15.01
N HIS A 57 -3.02 -13.84 -14.48
CA HIS A 57 -3.02 -15.07 -15.29
C HIS A 57 -4.36 -15.29 -16.00
N MET A 58 -5.47 -15.24 -15.27
CA MET A 58 -6.81 -15.44 -15.83
C MET A 58 -7.18 -14.36 -16.85
N THR A 59 -6.80 -13.09 -16.60
CA THR A 59 -7.01 -12.01 -17.55
C THR A 59 -6.21 -12.23 -18.83
N ALA A 60 -4.96 -12.66 -18.73
CA ALA A 60 -4.13 -12.96 -19.89
C ALA A 60 -4.72 -14.08 -20.75
N GLU A 61 -5.21 -15.16 -20.10
CA GLU A 61 -5.87 -16.30 -20.79
C GLU A 61 -7.13 -15.82 -21.54
N LYS A 62 -8.04 -15.08 -20.86
CA LYS A 62 -9.28 -14.61 -21.48
C LYS A 62 -9.03 -13.59 -22.60
N THR A 63 -8.02 -12.76 -22.46
CA THR A 63 -7.62 -11.79 -23.49
C THR A 63 -7.08 -12.50 -24.71
N ALA A 64 -6.26 -13.56 -24.55
CA ALA A 64 -5.76 -14.38 -25.64
C ALA A 64 -6.91 -15.07 -26.42
N LEU A 65 -7.99 -15.44 -25.73
CA LEU A 65 -9.21 -15.99 -26.33
C LEU A 65 -10.17 -14.91 -26.89
N LYS A 66 -9.80 -13.63 -26.86
CA LYS A 66 -10.62 -12.46 -27.29
C LYS A 66 -11.92 -12.30 -26.49
N LYS A 67 -11.99 -12.82 -25.27
CA LYS A 67 -13.14 -12.77 -24.37
C LYS A 67 -13.04 -11.62 -23.36
N ASN A 68 -12.99 -10.39 -23.83
CA ASN A 68 -12.75 -9.21 -23.00
C ASN A 68 -13.82 -8.98 -21.90
N THR A 69 -15.07 -9.38 -22.14
CA THR A 69 -16.16 -9.30 -21.16
C THR A 69 -15.91 -10.23 -19.97
N GLU A 70 -15.42 -11.45 -20.23
CA GLU A 70 -15.07 -12.39 -19.17
C GLU A 70 -13.87 -11.88 -18.37
N ALA A 71 -12.87 -11.26 -19.03
CA ALA A 71 -11.73 -10.66 -18.35
C ALA A 71 -12.14 -9.53 -17.38
N ARG A 72 -13.12 -8.71 -17.75
CA ARG A 72 -13.69 -7.68 -16.84
C ARG A 72 -14.47 -8.29 -15.68
N SER A 73 -15.20 -9.35 -15.92
CA SER A 73 -15.94 -10.08 -14.86
C SER A 73 -14.98 -10.64 -13.82
N ILE A 74 -13.83 -11.19 -14.23
CA ILE A 74 -12.77 -11.67 -13.34
C ILE A 74 -12.30 -10.55 -12.42
N LEU A 75 -12.02 -9.36 -12.96
CA LEU A 75 -11.63 -8.21 -12.16
C LEU A 75 -12.70 -7.84 -11.12
N GLY A 76 -13.98 -7.79 -11.51
CA GLY A 76 -15.08 -7.48 -10.59
C GLY A 76 -15.18 -8.47 -9.43
N THR A 77 -15.11 -9.77 -9.73
CA THR A 77 -15.14 -10.84 -8.72
C THR A 77 -13.92 -10.74 -7.79
N ALA A 78 -12.73 -10.51 -8.37
CA ALA A 78 -11.49 -10.39 -7.60
C ALA A 78 -11.53 -9.17 -6.68
N LEU A 79 -12.02 -8.01 -7.15
CA LEU A 79 -12.18 -6.81 -6.33
C LEU A 79 -13.11 -7.08 -5.14
N GLY A 80 -14.24 -7.74 -5.36
CA GLY A 80 -15.17 -8.11 -4.28
C GLY A 80 -14.52 -9.01 -3.23
N LEU A 81 -13.81 -10.05 -3.67
CA LEU A 81 -13.10 -10.97 -2.78
C LEU A 81 -11.99 -10.27 -2.01
N THR A 82 -11.17 -9.47 -2.69
CA THR A 82 -10.04 -8.74 -2.10
C THR A 82 -10.52 -7.73 -1.05
N LEU A 83 -11.58 -7.00 -1.33
CA LEU A 83 -12.19 -6.08 -0.37
C LEU A 83 -12.73 -6.82 0.86
N LEU A 84 -13.40 -7.95 0.67
CA LEU A 84 -13.91 -8.76 1.78
C LEU A 84 -12.78 -9.23 2.70
N ILE A 85 -11.69 -9.74 2.12
CA ILE A 85 -10.52 -10.19 2.89
C ILE A 85 -9.86 -9.00 3.60
N SER A 86 -9.63 -7.88 2.92
CA SER A 86 -8.97 -6.71 3.52
C SER A 86 -9.80 -6.06 4.64
N PHE A 87 -11.15 -6.09 4.54
CA PHE A 87 -12.00 -5.67 5.65
C PHE A 87 -11.91 -6.61 6.84
N ALA A 88 -11.85 -7.92 6.62
CA ALA A 88 -11.63 -8.89 7.68
C ALA A 88 -10.27 -8.67 8.36
N GLU A 89 -9.22 -8.38 7.58
CA GLU A 89 -7.88 -8.05 8.08
C GLU A 89 -7.89 -6.78 8.93
N ILE A 90 -8.56 -5.70 8.50
CA ILE A 90 -8.70 -4.49 9.32
C ILE A 90 -9.34 -4.83 10.66
N LEU A 91 -10.48 -5.51 10.66
CA LEU A 91 -11.18 -5.87 11.88
C LEU A 91 -10.31 -6.71 12.80
N PHE A 92 -9.56 -7.67 12.23
CA PHE A 92 -8.63 -8.49 12.98
C PHE A 92 -7.49 -7.67 13.60
N VAL A 93 -6.84 -6.82 12.81
CA VAL A 93 -5.73 -5.98 13.28
C VAL A 93 -6.22 -4.98 14.32
N GLN A 94 -7.34 -4.26 14.06
CA GLN A 94 -7.91 -3.29 15.00
C GLN A 94 -8.27 -3.92 16.36
N LYS A 95 -8.86 -5.11 16.33
CA LYS A 95 -9.26 -5.80 17.56
C LYS A 95 -8.08 -6.36 18.35
N ASN A 96 -6.99 -6.74 17.66
CA ASN A 96 -5.85 -7.41 18.26
C ASN A 96 -4.58 -6.54 18.26
N ALA A 97 -4.67 -5.23 17.94
CA ALA A 97 -3.51 -4.35 17.79
C ALA A 97 -2.60 -4.34 19.02
N SER A 98 -3.17 -4.20 20.22
CA SER A 98 -2.40 -4.23 21.47
C SER A 98 -1.74 -5.59 21.74
N PHE A 99 -2.45 -6.68 21.45
CA PHE A 99 -1.88 -8.03 21.59
C PHE A 99 -0.71 -8.24 20.62
N ILE A 100 -0.87 -7.82 19.36
CA ILE A 100 0.19 -7.91 18.34
C ILE A 100 1.38 -7.03 18.76
N ALA A 101 1.14 -5.80 19.19
CA ALA A 101 2.19 -4.88 19.61
C ALA A 101 3.01 -5.42 20.80
N ILE A 102 2.35 -5.90 21.82
CA ILE A 102 3.03 -6.37 23.06
C ILE A 102 3.65 -7.75 22.86
N SER A 103 2.88 -8.71 22.32
CA SER A 103 3.31 -10.12 22.29
C SER A 103 4.24 -10.46 21.12
N PHE A 104 4.10 -9.80 19.97
CA PHE A 104 4.92 -10.08 18.78
C PHE A 104 5.99 -9.02 18.52
N LEU A 105 5.67 -7.73 18.75
CA LEU A 105 6.62 -6.65 18.49
C LEU A 105 7.40 -6.22 19.72
N GLY A 106 6.90 -6.54 20.91
CA GLY A 106 7.57 -6.24 22.17
C GLY A 106 7.51 -4.77 22.62
N ASP A 107 6.69 -3.93 21.96
CA ASP A 107 6.55 -2.51 22.29
C ASP A 107 5.10 -2.04 22.09
N GLU A 108 4.47 -1.59 23.18
CA GLU A 108 3.07 -1.12 23.20
C GLU A 108 2.84 0.10 22.28
N ARG A 109 3.87 0.92 22.06
CA ARG A 109 3.81 2.11 21.18
C ARG A 109 3.51 1.76 19.72
N CYS A 110 3.74 0.52 19.32
CA CYS A 110 3.38 0.02 17.99
C CYS A 110 1.86 -0.11 17.77
N THR A 111 1.05 -0.11 18.84
CA THR A 111 -0.41 -0.27 18.74
C THR A 111 -1.06 0.78 17.85
N ASP A 112 -0.78 2.06 18.11
CA ASP A 112 -1.35 3.16 17.33
C ASP A 112 -0.87 3.14 15.88
N LEU A 113 0.40 2.78 15.65
CA LEU A 113 0.95 2.64 14.31
C LEU A 113 0.26 1.52 13.52
N LEU A 114 0.02 0.37 14.15
CA LEU A 114 -0.72 -0.75 13.55
C LEU A 114 -2.15 -0.34 13.18
N MET A 115 -2.84 0.37 14.07
CA MET A 115 -4.19 0.87 13.79
C MET A 115 -4.21 1.80 12.59
N ILE A 116 -3.30 2.77 12.50
CA ILE A 116 -3.24 3.71 11.39
C ILE A 116 -2.93 2.99 10.07
N ILE A 117 -1.91 2.12 10.05
CA ILE A 117 -1.49 1.42 8.83
C ILE A 117 -2.56 0.44 8.34
N SER A 118 -3.36 -0.15 9.24
CA SER A 118 -4.43 -1.07 8.84
C SER A 118 -5.46 -0.46 7.89
N TYR A 119 -5.70 0.86 7.97
CA TYR A 119 -6.59 1.56 7.03
C TYR A 119 -6.06 1.62 5.61
N ALA A 120 -4.76 1.40 5.39
CA ALA A 120 -4.18 1.32 4.06
C ALA A 120 -4.54 0.01 3.33
N LEU A 121 -4.85 -1.07 4.06
CA LEU A 121 -5.06 -2.41 3.50
C LEU A 121 -6.10 -2.48 2.37
N PRO A 122 -7.34 -1.94 2.50
CA PRO A 122 -8.32 -2.02 1.41
C PRO A 122 -7.88 -1.25 0.17
N CYS A 123 -7.23 -0.10 0.36
CA CYS A 123 -6.74 0.70 -0.76
C CYS A 123 -5.62 -0.03 -1.51
N ALA A 124 -4.66 -0.59 -0.77
CA ALA A 124 -3.58 -1.41 -1.34
C ALA A 124 -4.12 -2.66 -2.05
N ALA A 125 -5.16 -3.28 -1.48
CA ALA A 125 -5.81 -4.44 -2.05
C ALA A 125 -6.49 -4.13 -3.40
N VAL A 126 -7.25 -3.04 -3.48
CA VAL A 126 -7.87 -2.56 -4.72
C VAL A 126 -6.80 -2.20 -5.76
N HIS A 127 -5.80 -1.43 -5.36
CA HIS A 127 -4.68 -1.03 -6.23
C HIS A 127 -3.98 -2.26 -6.81
N SER A 128 -3.62 -3.22 -5.98
CA SER A 128 -2.94 -4.46 -6.39
C SER A 128 -3.77 -5.29 -7.36
N CYS A 129 -5.09 -5.43 -7.11
CA CYS A 129 -6.00 -6.17 -7.97
C CYS A 129 -6.10 -5.53 -9.37
N ILE A 130 -6.22 -4.20 -9.45
CA ILE A 130 -6.27 -3.47 -10.72
C ILE A 130 -4.92 -3.60 -11.45
N CYS A 131 -3.80 -3.48 -10.75
CA CYS A 131 -2.48 -3.69 -11.32
C CYS A 131 -2.34 -5.11 -11.91
N GLY A 132 -2.83 -6.14 -11.22
CA GLY A 132 -2.88 -7.50 -11.72
C GLY A 132 -3.64 -7.62 -13.03
N TYR A 133 -4.81 -6.98 -13.12
CA TYR A 133 -5.60 -6.95 -14.36
C TYR A 133 -4.83 -6.31 -15.53
N TYR A 134 -4.18 -5.16 -15.32
CA TYR A 134 -3.40 -4.51 -16.36
C TYR A 134 -2.14 -5.30 -16.76
N LEU A 135 -1.51 -6.00 -15.80
CA LEU A 135 -0.42 -6.92 -16.11
C LEU A 135 -0.90 -8.07 -17.00
N GLY A 136 -2.08 -8.63 -16.72
CA GLY A 136 -2.71 -9.64 -17.57
C GLY A 136 -3.02 -9.15 -18.99
N LEU A 137 -3.35 -7.87 -19.15
CA LEU A 137 -3.50 -7.20 -20.45
C LEU A 137 -2.17 -6.86 -21.13
N GLN A 138 -1.03 -7.21 -20.53
CA GLN A 138 0.32 -6.82 -20.95
C GLN A 138 0.57 -5.30 -20.97
N LYS A 139 -0.26 -4.52 -20.29
CA LYS A 139 -0.15 -3.06 -20.17
C LYS A 139 0.61 -2.69 -18.89
N THR A 140 1.94 -2.78 -18.95
CA THR A 140 2.81 -2.55 -17.78
C THR A 140 2.98 -1.07 -17.40
N GLY A 141 2.52 -0.14 -18.23
CA GLY A 141 2.66 1.30 -17.99
C GLY A 141 1.87 1.77 -16.77
N LEU A 142 0.63 1.32 -16.60
CA LEU A 142 -0.21 1.73 -15.48
C LEU A 142 0.37 1.25 -14.12
N PRO A 143 0.72 -0.03 -13.91
CA PRO A 143 1.36 -0.46 -12.68
C PRO A 143 2.66 0.30 -12.37
N ALA A 144 3.46 0.61 -13.39
CA ALA A 144 4.69 1.37 -13.22
C ALA A 144 4.44 2.81 -12.75
N VAL A 145 3.50 3.51 -13.39
CA VAL A 145 3.16 4.89 -13.02
C VAL A 145 2.48 4.95 -11.66
N SER A 146 1.54 4.04 -11.38
CA SER A 146 0.85 4.02 -10.09
C SER A 146 1.80 3.76 -8.92
N GLN A 147 2.82 2.92 -9.09
CA GLN A 147 3.86 2.69 -8.09
C GLN A 147 4.69 3.96 -7.80
N LEU A 148 5.01 4.74 -8.83
CA LEU A 148 5.72 6.01 -8.66
C LEU A 148 4.84 7.06 -7.98
N ILE A 149 3.56 7.14 -8.35
CA ILE A 149 2.58 8.04 -7.73
C ILE A 149 2.44 7.69 -6.24
N GLU A 150 2.25 6.41 -5.90
CA GLU A 150 2.16 5.93 -4.52
C GLU A 150 3.35 6.43 -3.69
N GLN A 151 4.57 6.18 -4.19
CA GLN A 151 5.78 6.57 -3.48
C GLN A 151 5.93 8.10 -3.37
N ALA A 152 5.64 8.83 -4.43
CA ALA A 152 5.70 10.30 -4.43
C ALA A 152 4.68 10.90 -3.45
N VAL A 153 3.43 10.42 -3.47
CA VAL A 153 2.38 10.88 -2.55
C VAL A 153 2.72 10.55 -1.11
N ARG A 154 3.24 9.35 -0.83
CA ARG A 154 3.71 8.95 0.50
C ARG A 154 4.74 9.93 1.04
N ILE A 155 5.78 10.25 0.26
CA ILE A 155 6.83 11.17 0.65
C ILE A 155 6.28 12.59 0.84
N LEU A 156 5.53 13.10 -0.14
CA LEU A 156 4.99 14.45 -0.11
C LEU A 156 4.02 14.65 1.06
N SER A 157 3.15 13.68 1.34
CA SER A 157 2.21 13.77 2.48
C SER A 157 2.94 13.84 3.81
N VAL A 158 3.98 13.02 4.00
CA VAL A 158 4.76 13.06 5.24
C VAL A 158 5.52 14.37 5.39
N LEU A 159 6.14 14.87 4.32
CA LEU A 159 6.83 16.17 4.34
C LEU A 159 5.88 17.33 4.66
N LEU A 160 4.71 17.35 4.01
CA LEU A 160 3.69 18.39 4.26
C LEU A 160 3.19 18.34 5.70
N LEU A 161 2.82 17.15 6.18
CA LEU A 161 2.33 16.97 7.55
C LEU A 161 3.42 17.33 8.58
N PHE A 162 4.68 16.98 8.30
CA PHE A 162 5.81 17.34 9.14
C PHE A 162 5.95 18.88 9.28
N VAL A 163 5.97 19.60 8.15
CA VAL A 163 6.08 21.07 8.12
C VAL A 163 4.87 21.73 8.82
N ILE A 164 3.65 21.26 8.56
CA ILE A 164 2.44 21.80 9.19
C ILE A 164 2.49 21.60 10.72
N THR A 165 2.89 20.41 11.17
CA THR A 165 2.97 20.10 12.61
C THR A 165 4.03 20.93 13.29
N GLN A 166 5.21 21.10 12.67
CA GLN A 166 6.30 21.91 13.19
C GLN A 166 5.89 23.40 13.27
N ASN A 167 5.25 23.94 12.24
CA ASN A 167 4.76 25.32 12.23
C ASN A 167 3.64 25.58 13.25
N SER A 168 2.91 24.53 13.64
CA SER A 168 1.87 24.59 14.69
C SER A 168 2.43 24.50 16.10
N GLY A 169 3.76 24.48 16.30
CA GLY A 169 4.42 24.37 17.58
C GLY A 169 4.27 23.00 18.26
N ARG A 170 3.85 21.97 17.52
CA ARG A 170 3.73 20.59 18.01
C ARG A 170 4.94 19.77 17.59
N THR A 171 5.35 18.83 18.43
CA THR A 171 6.41 17.87 18.09
C THR A 171 5.88 16.88 17.04
N PRO A 172 6.54 16.78 15.87
CA PRO A 172 6.15 15.79 14.85
C PRO A 172 6.32 14.37 15.40
N SER A 173 5.30 13.53 15.22
CA SER A 173 5.31 12.13 15.65
C SER A 173 5.48 11.20 14.45
N ILE A 174 6.06 10.02 14.67
CA ILE A 174 6.25 8.98 13.64
C ILE A 174 4.91 8.48 13.06
N HIS A 175 3.78 8.72 13.73
CA HIS A 175 2.44 8.44 13.20
C HIS A 175 2.17 9.13 11.86
N LEU A 176 2.85 10.26 11.57
CA LEU A 176 2.77 10.93 10.27
C LEU A 176 3.33 10.06 9.14
N ALA A 177 4.34 9.23 9.42
CA ALA A 177 4.88 8.29 8.45
C ALA A 177 3.88 7.16 8.15
N ALA A 178 3.16 6.67 9.16
CA ALA A 178 2.08 5.70 8.99
C ALA A 178 0.90 6.27 8.18
N ALA A 179 0.50 7.52 8.47
CA ALA A 179 -0.52 8.23 7.70
C ALA A 179 -0.10 8.44 6.24
N GLY A 180 1.20 8.67 5.99
CA GLY A 180 1.75 8.78 4.65
C GLY A 180 1.61 7.50 3.82
N ILE A 181 1.74 6.31 4.44
CA ILE A 181 1.45 5.04 3.76
C ILE A 181 -0.01 5.02 3.32
N ALA A 182 -0.94 5.29 4.22
CA ALA A 182 -2.37 5.28 3.92
C ALA A 182 -2.73 6.27 2.81
N ALA A 183 -2.15 7.47 2.82
CA ALA A 183 -2.35 8.47 1.77
C ALA A 183 -1.80 8.00 0.42
N GLY A 184 -0.61 7.40 0.38
CA GLY A 184 0.00 6.86 -0.83
C GLY A 184 -0.86 5.76 -1.46
N GLU A 185 -1.30 4.79 -0.66
CA GLU A 185 -2.16 3.70 -1.12
C GLU A 185 -3.53 4.20 -1.59
N PHE A 186 -4.12 5.16 -0.89
CA PHE A 186 -5.41 5.74 -1.27
C PHE A 186 -5.35 6.44 -2.63
N VAL A 187 -4.34 7.29 -2.85
CA VAL A 187 -4.19 8.02 -4.12
C VAL A 187 -3.84 7.08 -5.27
N SER A 188 -2.98 6.09 -5.04
CA SER A 188 -2.64 5.09 -6.06
C SER A 188 -3.84 4.22 -6.44
N ALA A 189 -4.67 3.84 -5.47
CA ALA A 189 -5.92 3.12 -5.72
C ALA A 189 -6.92 3.96 -6.53
N LEU A 190 -7.08 5.24 -6.20
CA LEU A 190 -7.92 6.16 -6.96
C LEU A 190 -7.42 6.35 -8.39
N PHE A 191 -6.12 6.53 -8.58
CA PHE A 191 -5.50 6.63 -9.90
C PHE A 191 -5.75 5.37 -10.73
N ALA A 192 -5.52 4.20 -10.14
CA ALA A 192 -5.76 2.91 -10.80
C ALA A 192 -7.25 2.72 -11.16
N ALA A 193 -8.16 3.05 -10.24
CA ALA A 193 -9.61 2.97 -10.46
C ALA A 193 -10.08 3.94 -11.56
N HIS A 194 -9.56 5.18 -11.58
CA HIS A 194 -9.86 6.15 -12.63
C HIS A 194 -9.41 5.66 -14.01
N SER A 195 -8.31 4.95 -14.08
CA SER A 195 -7.80 4.36 -15.33
C SER A 195 -8.74 3.28 -15.91
N LEU A 196 -9.51 2.58 -15.07
CA LEU A 196 -10.49 1.59 -15.52
C LEU A 196 -11.73 2.23 -16.21
N SER A 197 -12.01 3.49 -15.89
CA SER A 197 -13.16 4.22 -16.44
C SER A 197 -12.90 4.79 -17.85
N ARG A 198 -11.63 4.76 -18.30
CA ARG A 198 -11.19 5.15 -19.65
C ARG A 198 -10.95 3.95 -20.55
#